data_daa2f1cf5cbe641118bc4cdbc46195e3
#
_entry.id   daa2f1cf5cbe641118bc4cdbc46195e3
#
_cell.length_a   1.000
_cell.length_b   1.000
_cell.length_c   1.000
_cell.angle_alpha   90.00
_cell.angle_beta   90.00
_cell.angle_gamma   90.00
#
_symmetry.space_group_name_H-M   'P 1'
#
loop_
_entity.id
_entity.type
_entity.pdbx_description
1 polymer ?
#
loop_
_entity_poly.entity_id
_entity_poly.type
_entity_poly.pdbx_seq_one_letter_code
_entity_poly.pdbx_strand_id
1 'polypeptide(L)'
;MHSEGLIATSGCLSSMINRALGAGETRHAWELAEEFARIFPGRFYVEIQRHGIPLQDRVNTELLAIARELSLPLLATNDAHYLHAHDQGPHEALLCVGTGSTMDDPNRFRFDGSGFYVKSASEMAEVFHDLPQALANTVEITERCTLEIETGVYQMPEFQVPSHTTREAVLREQSWAGLRWRLPRSNAVLLRDDIGGHARRVAGCFERGKQIGKIDQCD
;
A
#
# COMPACT_ATOMS: atom_id res chain seq x y z
N MET A 1 3.24 -7.50 19.30
CA MET A 1 3.62 -6.93 17.99
C MET A 1 3.19 -7.93 16.91
N HIS A 2 2.68 -7.43 15.78
CA HIS A 2 2.18 -8.27 14.69
C HIS A 2 3.23 -8.42 13.57
N SER A 3 4.47 -8.76 13.93
CA SER A 3 5.58 -8.93 12.97
C SER A 3 5.80 -10.37 12.52
N GLU A 4 5.14 -11.34 13.16
CA GLU A 4 5.23 -12.76 12.78
C GLU A 4 4.66 -12.98 11.37
N GLY A 5 5.34 -13.77 10.55
CA GLY A 5 4.96 -14.05 9.17
C GLY A 5 5.23 -12.91 8.18
N LEU A 6 5.73 -11.74 8.62
CA LEU A 6 6.05 -10.62 7.74
C LEU A 6 7.55 -10.53 7.46
N ILE A 7 7.90 -10.19 6.21
CA ILE A 7 9.22 -9.75 5.79
C ILE A 7 9.16 -8.24 5.57
N ALA A 8 10.19 -7.52 5.99
CA ALA A 8 10.29 -6.07 5.83
C ALA A 8 11.57 -5.69 5.08
N THR A 9 11.50 -4.59 4.34
CA THR A 9 12.65 -3.99 3.64
C THR A 9 12.86 -2.55 4.08
N SER A 10 14.07 -2.02 3.86
CA SER A 10 14.36 -0.61 4.13
C SER A 10 13.64 0.36 3.16
N GLY A 11 13.10 -0.15 2.07
CA GLY A 11 12.29 0.61 1.11
C GLY A 11 13.08 1.59 0.23
N CYS A 12 12.36 2.46 -0.49
CA CYS A 12 12.93 3.46 -1.41
C CYS A 12 13.38 4.75 -0.70
N LEU A 13 13.82 5.76 -1.46
CA LEU A 13 14.29 7.06 -0.93
C LEU A 13 13.31 7.78 0.01
N SER A 14 12.00 7.49 -0.10
CA SER A 14 10.97 8.08 0.77
C SER A 14 10.77 7.33 2.10
N SER A 15 11.44 6.21 2.33
CA SER A 15 11.36 5.47 3.59
C SER A 15 12.03 6.22 4.76
N MET A 16 11.71 5.81 5.98
CA MET A 16 12.21 6.46 7.19
C MET A 16 13.74 6.45 7.25
N ILE A 17 14.37 5.29 7.01
CA ILE A 17 15.84 5.15 7.03
C ILE A 17 16.48 5.99 5.94
N ASN A 18 15.98 5.87 4.70
CA ASN A 18 16.58 6.56 3.55
C ASN A 18 16.40 8.07 3.62
N ARG A 19 15.28 8.55 4.15
CA ARG A 19 15.06 9.98 4.41
C ARG A 19 16.03 10.54 5.45
N ALA A 20 16.26 9.81 6.54
CA ALA A 20 17.23 10.19 7.56
C ALA A 20 18.66 10.27 6.96
N LEU A 21 19.07 9.26 6.16
CA LEU A 21 20.35 9.28 5.44
C LEU A 21 20.43 10.45 4.45
N GLY A 22 19.38 10.69 3.70
CA GLY A 22 19.29 11.80 2.73
C GLY A 22 19.43 13.17 3.39
N ALA A 23 18.91 13.32 4.61
CA ALA A 23 19.02 14.53 5.44
C ALA A 23 20.37 14.65 6.17
N GLY A 24 21.24 13.63 6.12
CA GLY A 24 22.51 13.60 6.86
C GLY A 24 22.36 13.19 8.33
N GLU A 25 21.21 12.68 8.73
CA GLU A 25 20.91 12.20 10.08
C GLU A 25 21.35 10.74 10.24
N THR A 26 22.63 10.47 9.96
CA THR A 26 23.19 9.13 9.89
C THR A 26 22.94 8.31 11.16
N ARG A 27 23.14 8.91 12.34
CA ARG A 27 22.92 8.23 13.62
C ARG A 27 21.46 7.75 13.74
N HIS A 28 20.51 8.61 13.41
CA HIS A 28 19.09 8.27 13.49
C HIS A 28 18.72 7.15 12.51
N ALA A 29 19.30 7.14 11.31
CA ALA A 29 19.12 6.04 10.35
C ALA A 29 19.62 4.70 10.88
N TRP A 30 20.76 4.68 11.58
CA TRP A 30 21.28 3.49 12.24
C TRP A 30 20.35 2.97 13.34
N GLU A 31 19.88 3.87 14.22
CA GLU A 31 18.94 3.53 15.29
C GLU A 31 17.64 2.91 14.71
N LEU A 32 17.13 3.44 13.60
CA LEU A 32 15.98 2.89 12.89
C LEU A 32 16.28 1.49 12.31
N ALA A 33 17.43 1.30 11.67
CA ALA A 33 17.80 0.02 11.09
C ALA A 33 17.94 -1.08 12.17
N GLU A 34 18.55 -0.76 13.30
CA GLU A 34 18.64 -1.66 14.46
C GLU A 34 17.25 -2.00 15.01
N GLU A 35 16.36 -1.03 15.08
CA GLU A 35 14.98 -1.24 15.53
C GLU A 35 14.23 -2.18 14.59
N PHE A 36 14.30 -1.97 13.28
CA PHE A 36 13.67 -2.85 12.29
C PHE A 36 14.27 -4.26 12.34
N ALA A 37 15.59 -4.39 12.47
CA ALA A 37 16.25 -5.69 12.63
C ALA A 37 15.75 -6.45 13.87
N ARG A 38 15.51 -5.74 14.97
CA ARG A 38 14.97 -6.30 16.22
C ARG A 38 13.50 -6.69 16.09
N ILE A 39 12.69 -5.91 15.35
CA ILE A 39 11.26 -6.19 15.11
C ILE A 39 11.08 -7.39 14.17
N PHE A 40 11.95 -7.52 13.17
CA PHE A 40 11.90 -8.55 12.13
C PHE A 40 13.16 -9.43 12.10
N PRO A 41 13.47 -10.18 13.17
CA PRO A 41 14.71 -10.94 13.25
C PRO A 41 14.80 -11.98 12.12
N GLY A 42 15.88 -11.89 11.30
CA GLY A 42 16.08 -12.71 10.10
C GLY A 42 15.10 -12.47 8.95
N ARG A 43 14.33 -11.38 9.00
CA ARG A 43 13.30 -11.03 8.02
C ARG A 43 13.29 -9.55 7.66
N PHE A 44 14.33 -8.81 7.99
CA PHE A 44 14.56 -7.44 7.58
C PHE A 44 15.71 -7.40 6.57
N TYR A 45 15.45 -6.82 5.39
CA TYR A 45 16.41 -6.70 4.29
C TYR A 45 16.72 -5.23 4.02
N VAL A 46 17.99 -4.94 3.78
CA VAL A 46 18.41 -3.62 3.32
C VAL A 46 18.25 -3.57 1.80
N GLU A 47 17.29 -2.77 1.35
CA GLU A 47 16.91 -2.64 -0.04
C GLU A 47 17.81 -1.63 -0.77
N ILE A 48 18.36 -2.02 -1.91
CA ILE A 48 19.21 -1.20 -2.77
C ILE A 48 18.51 -1.01 -4.11
N GLN A 49 18.41 0.23 -4.56
CA GLN A 49 17.86 0.63 -5.86
C GLN A 49 18.86 1.48 -6.63
N ARG A 50 18.84 1.43 -7.96
CA ARG A 50 19.79 2.15 -8.83
C ARG A 50 19.08 2.74 -10.04
N HIS A 51 18.85 4.06 -10.03
CA HIS A 51 18.14 4.81 -11.07
C HIS A 51 18.94 6.00 -11.61
N GLY A 52 20.25 6.07 -11.30
CA GLY A 52 21.10 7.20 -11.67
C GLY A 52 20.77 8.50 -10.92
N ILE A 53 20.19 8.39 -9.74
CA ILE A 53 19.86 9.53 -8.87
C ILE A 53 21.03 9.75 -7.89
N PRO A 54 21.74 10.91 -7.94
CA PRO A 54 22.91 11.15 -7.09
C PRO A 54 22.64 11.00 -5.58
N LEU A 55 21.44 11.38 -5.14
CA LEU A 55 21.03 11.19 -3.74
C LEU A 55 20.94 9.69 -3.40
N GLN A 56 20.38 8.88 -4.30
CA GLN A 56 20.24 7.44 -4.12
C GLN A 56 21.62 6.74 -4.01
N ASP A 57 22.58 7.13 -4.84
CA ASP A 57 23.93 6.57 -4.80
C ASP A 57 24.63 6.86 -3.46
N ARG A 58 24.46 8.10 -2.96
CA ARG A 58 24.97 8.48 -1.64
C ARG A 58 24.30 7.71 -0.51
N VAL A 59 22.98 7.59 -0.54
CA VAL A 59 22.20 6.81 0.44
C VAL A 59 22.56 5.33 0.38
N ASN A 60 22.73 4.76 -0.81
CA ASN A 60 23.15 3.37 -1.00
C ASN A 60 24.51 3.07 -0.33
N THR A 61 25.45 4.02 -0.38
CA THR A 61 26.75 3.86 0.28
C THR A 61 26.60 3.67 1.78
N GLU A 62 25.75 4.45 2.43
CA GLU A 62 25.47 4.33 3.86
C GLU A 62 24.66 3.06 4.17
N LEU A 63 23.67 2.71 3.33
CA LEU A 63 22.89 1.47 3.49
C LEU A 63 23.78 0.22 3.43
N LEU A 64 24.77 0.18 2.53
CA LEU A 64 25.73 -0.91 2.45
C LEU A 64 26.59 -1.00 3.71
N ALA A 65 26.96 0.15 4.31
CA ALA A 65 27.68 0.17 5.58
C ALA A 65 26.81 -0.38 6.73
N ILE A 66 25.55 0.06 6.82
CA ILE A 66 24.55 -0.43 7.80
C ILE A 66 24.37 -1.95 7.65
N ALA A 67 24.14 -2.43 6.42
CA ALA A 67 23.91 -3.85 6.15
C ALA A 67 25.09 -4.70 6.60
N ARG A 68 26.32 -4.27 6.29
CA ARG A 68 27.53 -4.97 6.68
C ARG A 68 27.73 -5.03 8.20
N GLU A 69 27.58 -3.91 8.88
CA GLU A 69 27.83 -3.79 10.33
C GLU A 69 26.78 -4.54 11.15
N LEU A 70 25.51 -4.44 10.74
CA LEU A 70 24.40 -5.13 11.40
C LEU A 70 24.17 -6.56 10.88
N SER A 71 25.03 -7.03 9.97
CA SER A 71 24.89 -8.35 9.32
C SER A 71 23.51 -8.58 8.70
N LEU A 72 22.94 -7.55 8.06
CA LEU A 72 21.63 -7.61 7.42
C LEU A 72 21.76 -8.03 5.95
N PRO A 73 20.85 -8.89 5.45
CA PRO A 73 20.85 -9.26 4.04
C PRO A 73 20.46 -8.06 3.15
N LEU A 74 21.09 -7.99 1.98
CA LEU A 74 20.77 -7.03 0.94
C LEU A 74 19.66 -7.54 0.04
N LEU A 75 18.86 -6.63 -0.53
CA LEU A 75 17.84 -6.92 -1.53
C LEU A 75 17.95 -5.93 -2.68
N ALA A 76 18.08 -6.43 -3.92
CA ALA A 76 18.07 -5.59 -5.11
C ALA A 76 16.65 -5.47 -5.67
N THR A 77 16.15 -4.23 -5.79
CA THR A 77 14.84 -3.96 -6.40
C THR A 77 14.94 -2.86 -7.46
N ASN A 78 13.90 -2.74 -8.29
CA ASN A 78 13.90 -1.78 -9.40
C ASN A 78 12.82 -0.70 -9.31
N ASP A 79 11.92 -0.75 -8.31
CA ASP A 79 10.86 0.26 -8.18
C ASP A 79 10.11 0.53 -9.50
N ALA A 80 9.67 -0.54 -10.18
CA ALA A 80 9.08 -0.45 -11.52
C ALA A 80 7.74 0.27 -11.50
N HIS A 81 7.59 1.30 -12.34
CA HIS A 81 6.38 2.10 -12.47
C HIS A 81 5.70 1.95 -13.82
N TYR A 82 6.38 1.40 -14.83
CA TYR A 82 5.87 1.14 -16.17
C TYR A 82 6.52 -0.11 -16.78
N LEU A 83 5.96 -0.64 -17.87
CA LEU A 83 6.39 -1.94 -18.42
C LEU A 83 7.67 -1.86 -19.24
N HIS A 84 7.75 -0.92 -20.17
CA HIS A 84 8.86 -0.83 -21.12
C HIS A 84 9.61 0.48 -21.00
N ALA A 85 10.89 0.51 -21.35
CA ALA A 85 11.72 1.71 -21.26
C ALA A 85 11.13 2.94 -22.00
N HIS A 86 10.40 2.71 -23.10
CA HIS A 86 9.77 3.78 -23.88
C HIS A 86 8.45 4.30 -23.26
N ASP A 87 7.93 3.69 -22.20
CA ASP A 87 6.70 4.10 -21.54
C ASP A 87 6.90 5.27 -20.54
N GLN A 88 8.12 5.79 -20.41
CA GLN A 88 8.41 6.92 -19.53
C GLN A 88 7.55 8.15 -19.86
N GLY A 89 7.43 8.50 -21.14
CA GLY A 89 6.63 9.66 -21.58
C GLY A 89 5.11 9.50 -21.27
N PRO A 90 4.49 8.39 -21.68
CA PRO A 90 3.13 8.05 -21.25
C PRO A 90 2.93 8.06 -19.71
N HIS A 91 3.89 7.55 -18.96
CA HIS A 91 3.85 7.57 -17.49
C HIS A 91 3.90 9.02 -16.94
N GLU A 92 4.74 9.90 -17.49
CA GLU A 92 4.77 11.32 -17.10
C GLU A 92 3.42 12.01 -17.37
N ALA A 93 2.77 11.71 -18.51
CA ALA A 93 1.43 12.21 -18.79
C ALA A 93 0.39 11.73 -17.76
N LEU A 94 0.48 10.46 -17.34
CA LEU A 94 -0.39 9.91 -16.30
C LEU A 94 -0.16 10.60 -14.95
N LEU A 95 1.09 10.91 -14.60
CA LEU A 95 1.42 11.68 -13.39
C LEU A 95 0.80 13.08 -13.43
N CYS A 96 0.81 13.74 -14.59
CA CYS A 96 0.15 15.04 -14.77
C CYS A 96 -1.35 14.95 -14.51
N VAL A 97 -2.02 13.91 -15.01
CA VAL A 97 -3.45 13.67 -14.72
C VAL A 97 -3.68 13.49 -13.22
N GLY A 98 -2.86 12.68 -12.56
CA GLY A 98 -2.98 12.38 -11.12
C GLY A 98 -2.70 13.59 -10.22
N THR A 99 -1.85 14.53 -10.65
CA THR A 99 -1.44 15.71 -9.88
C THR A 99 -2.15 17.01 -10.29
N GLY A 100 -3.02 16.97 -11.32
CA GLY A 100 -3.71 18.14 -11.84
C GLY A 100 -2.77 19.15 -12.55
N SER A 101 -1.64 18.67 -13.08
CA SER A 101 -0.64 19.45 -13.82
C SER A 101 -0.75 19.21 -15.32
N THR A 102 0.02 19.97 -16.12
CA THR A 102 0.19 19.75 -17.57
C THR A 102 1.62 19.37 -17.90
N MET A 103 1.83 18.77 -19.07
CA MET A 103 3.18 18.39 -19.52
C MET A 103 4.12 19.60 -19.72
N ASP A 104 3.56 20.77 -19.98
CA ASP A 104 4.29 22.04 -20.19
C ASP A 104 4.62 22.76 -18.87
N ASP A 105 4.09 22.31 -17.74
CA ASP A 105 4.39 22.92 -16.45
C ASP A 105 5.83 22.51 -16.01
N PRO A 106 6.76 23.48 -15.88
CA PRO A 106 8.14 23.20 -15.48
C PRO A 106 8.24 22.67 -14.03
N ASN A 107 7.25 22.93 -13.20
CA ASN A 107 7.20 22.53 -11.81
C ASN A 107 6.36 21.25 -11.57
N ARG A 108 5.91 20.60 -12.65
CA ARG A 108 5.15 19.35 -12.51
C ARG A 108 5.93 18.27 -11.78
N PHE A 109 5.24 17.43 -11.06
CA PHE A 109 5.87 16.25 -10.47
C PHE A 109 6.37 15.30 -11.57
N ARG A 110 7.62 14.88 -11.46
CA ARG A 110 8.26 13.86 -12.32
C ARG A 110 9.30 13.11 -11.52
N PHE A 111 9.62 11.91 -11.95
CA PHE A 111 10.71 11.16 -11.36
C PHE A 111 12.06 11.72 -11.82
N ASP A 112 12.97 11.87 -10.86
CA ASP A 112 14.39 12.05 -11.15
C ASP A 112 14.99 10.68 -11.50
N GLY A 113 15.94 10.65 -12.45
CA GLY A 113 16.56 9.41 -12.90
C GLY A 113 15.78 8.70 -14.01
N SER A 114 16.14 7.46 -14.25
CA SER A 114 15.60 6.64 -15.34
C SER A 114 15.57 5.16 -14.98
N GLY A 115 14.94 4.36 -15.84
CA GLY A 115 14.99 2.91 -15.68
C GLY A 115 13.96 2.34 -14.73
N PHE A 116 12.84 3.05 -14.46
CA PHE A 116 11.71 2.58 -13.66
C PHE A 116 10.78 1.63 -14.43
N TYR A 117 11.28 0.92 -15.41
CA TYR A 117 10.54 -0.10 -16.14
C TYR A 117 10.81 -1.51 -15.61
N VAL A 118 10.00 -2.48 -16.02
CA VAL A 118 10.19 -3.88 -15.63
C VAL A 118 11.41 -4.44 -16.37
N LYS A 119 12.56 -4.48 -15.68
CA LYS A 119 13.79 -5.03 -16.21
C LYS A 119 13.78 -6.55 -16.25
N SER A 120 14.43 -7.10 -17.28
CA SER A 120 14.75 -8.52 -17.34
C SER A 120 15.79 -8.93 -16.29
N ALA A 121 15.88 -10.22 -16.01
CA ALA A 121 16.91 -10.76 -15.11
C ALA A 121 18.33 -10.41 -15.53
N SER A 122 18.61 -10.37 -16.85
CA SER A 122 19.92 -9.98 -17.38
C SER A 122 20.23 -8.50 -17.16
N GLU A 123 19.26 -7.62 -17.36
CA GLU A 123 19.42 -6.18 -17.07
C GLU A 123 19.63 -5.92 -15.58
N MET A 124 18.89 -6.63 -14.72
CA MET A 124 19.09 -6.54 -13.27
C MET A 124 20.48 -7.06 -12.86
N ALA A 125 20.96 -8.16 -13.48
CA ALA A 125 22.28 -8.69 -13.23
C ALA A 125 23.40 -7.72 -13.66
N GLU A 126 23.18 -6.96 -14.73
CA GLU A 126 24.12 -5.92 -15.17
C GLU A 126 24.14 -4.73 -14.19
N VAL A 127 22.96 -4.25 -13.78
CA VAL A 127 22.83 -3.12 -12.83
C VAL A 127 23.42 -3.44 -11.46
N PHE A 128 23.30 -4.68 -11.00
CA PHE A 128 23.75 -5.14 -9.66
C PHE A 128 24.92 -6.15 -9.75
N HIS A 129 25.75 -6.08 -10.80
CA HIS A 129 26.86 -7.01 -11.03
C HIS A 129 27.84 -7.13 -9.85
N ASP A 130 27.97 -6.05 -9.06
CA ASP A 130 28.80 -5.96 -7.85
C ASP A 130 28.12 -6.47 -6.58
N LEU A 131 26.79 -6.73 -6.63
CA LEU A 131 25.97 -7.18 -5.50
C LEU A 131 25.14 -8.43 -5.87
N PRO A 132 25.77 -9.52 -6.36
CA PRO A 132 25.02 -10.71 -6.83
C PRO A 132 24.17 -11.35 -5.74
N GLN A 133 24.59 -11.26 -4.48
CA GLN A 133 23.82 -11.79 -3.35
C GLN A 133 22.50 -11.03 -3.15
N ALA A 134 22.47 -9.73 -3.41
CA ALA A 134 21.23 -8.93 -3.32
C ALA A 134 20.18 -9.39 -4.34
N LEU A 135 20.63 -9.87 -5.52
CA LEU A 135 19.74 -10.48 -6.52
C LEU A 135 19.31 -11.90 -6.09
N ALA A 136 20.21 -12.70 -5.58
CA ALA A 136 19.87 -14.06 -5.10
C ALA A 136 18.80 -14.01 -4.00
N ASN A 137 18.86 -13.02 -3.13
CA ASN A 137 17.89 -12.83 -2.05
C ASN A 137 16.48 -12.49 -2.56
N THR A 138 16.30 -12.02 -3.80
CA THR A 138 14.95 -11.86 -4.39
C THR A 138 14.26 -13.22 -4.57
N VAL A 139 15.01 -14.23 -4.98
CA VAL A 139 14.52 -15.61 -5.14
C VAL A 139 14.22 -16.21 -3.76
N GLU A 140 15.14 -16.06 -2.79
CA GLU A 140 14.93 -16.51 -1.43
C GLU A 140 13.62 -15.93 -0.83
N ILE A 141 13.39 -14.62 -0.96
CA ILE A 141 12.14 -13.98 -0.48
C ILE A 141 10.93 -14.58 -1.18
N THR A 142 10.98 -14.79 -2.49
CA THR A 142 9.88 -15.36 -3.27
C THR A 142 9.53 -16.77 -2.75
N GLU A 143 10.52 -17.60 -2.48
CA GLU A 143 10.32 -18.94 -1.92
C GLU A 143 9.76 -18.93 -0.50
N ARG A 144 10.07 -17.89 0.29
CA ARG A 144 9.54 -17.69 1.65
C ARG A 144 8.12 -17.14 1.67
N CYS A 145 7.66 -16.47 0.60
CA CYS A 145 6.32 -15.90 0.50
C CYS A 145 5.34 -16.96 -0.01
N THR A 146 4.77 -17.74 0.90
CA THR A 146 3.86 -18.86 0.60
C THR A 146 2.40 -18.57 0.97
N LEU A 147 2.05 -17.31 1.25
CA LEU A 147 0.71 -16.92 1.63
C LEU A 147 -0.26 -17.05 0.45
N GLU A 148 -1.30 -17.84 0.62
CA GLU A 148 -2.44 -17.88 -0.27
C GLU A 148 -3.54 -16.96 0.28
N ILE A 149 -3.94 -15.96 -0.52
CA ILE A 149 -5.03 -15.05 -0.16
C ILE A 149 -6.30 -15.56 -0.81
N GLU A 150 -7.26 -15.97 0.01
CA GLU A 150 -8.58 -16.37 -0.44
C GLU A 150 -9.33 -15.14 -0.98
N THR A 151 -9.55 -15.10 -2.31
CA THR A 151 -10.26 -14.02 -2.99
C THR A 151 -11.74 -14.35 -3.15
N GLY A 152 -12.59 -13.30 -3.24
CA GLY A 152 -14.04 -13.47 -3.44
C GLY A 152 -14.82 -13.70 -2.15
N VAL A 153 -14.16 -13.74 -0.99
CA VAL A 153 -14.79 -13.82 0.34
C VAL A 153 -14.74 -12.45 1.01
N TYR A 154 -15.89 -11.84 1.22
CA TYR A 154 -15.99 -10.56 1.91
C TYR A 154 -15.78 -10.76 3.42
N GLN A 155 -14.68 -10.23 3.95
CA GLN A 155 -14.39 -10.19 5.38
C GLN A 155 -15.02 -8.92 5.97
N MET A 156 -16.26 -9.02 6.47
CA MET A 156 -16.93 -7.90 7.11
C MET A 156 -16.63 -7.92 8.62
N PRO A 157 -16.30 -6.76 9.22
CA PRO A 157 -16.14 -6.69 10.67
C PRO A 157 -17.40 -7.13 11.41
N GLU A 158 -17.21 -7.95 12.44
CA GLU A 158 -18.32 -8.32 13.32
C GLU A 158 -18.61 -7.20 14.33
N PHE A 159 -19.70 -6.46 14.07
CA PHE A 159 -20.19 -5.48 15.02
C PHE A 159 -20.84 -6.20 16.22
N GLN A 160 -20.29 -5.95 17.41
CA GLN A 160 -20.79 -6.55 18.64
C GLN A 160 -22.10 -5.87 19.06
N VAL A 161 -23.14 -6.66 19.28
CA VAL A 161 -24.45 -6.18 19.77
C VAL A 161 -24.81 -6.88 21.08
N PRO A 162 -25.61 -6.24 21.95
CA PRO A 162 -26.11 -6.90 23.15
C PRO A 162 -26.83 -8.21 22.83
N SER A 163 -26.73 -9.20 23.71
CA SER A 163 -27.27 -10.57 23.51
C SER A 163 -28.76 -10.66 23.28
N HIS A 164 -29.49 -9.61 23.66
CA HIS A 164 -30.96 -9.55 23.55
C HIS A 164 -31.46 -8.87 22.26
N THR A 165 -30.54 -8.51 21.33
CA THR A 165 -30.89 -7.83 20.09
C THR A 165 -30.10 -8.41 18.90
N THR A 166 -30.44 -7.96 17.68
CA THR A 166 -29.73 -8.33 16.44
C THR A 166 -29.03 -7.13 15.84
N ARG A 167 -28.02 -7.38 14.97
CA ARG A 167 -27.31 -6.32 14.24
C ARG A 167 -28.27 -5.46 13.41
N GLU A 168 -29.25 -6.11 12.77
CA GLU A 168 -30.27 -5.44 11.95
C GLU A 168 -31.17 -4.54 12.81
N ALA A 169 -31.55 -4.99 14.00
CA ALA A 169 -32.33 -4.20 14.92
C ALA A 169 -31.59 -2.95 15.40
N VAL A 170 -30.31 -3.13 15.80
CA VAL A 170 -29.45 -2.01 16.22
C VAL A 170 -29.22 -1.03 15.05
N LEU A 171 -28.92 -1.53 13.85
CA LEU A 171 -28.75 -0.68 12.66
C LEU A 171 -30.01 0.13 12.38
N ARG A 172 -31.17 -0.51 12.42
CA ARG A 172 -32.47 0.16 12.21
C ARG A 172 -32.72 1.25 13.24
N GLU A 173 -32.51 0.93 14.51
CA GLU A 173 -32.70 1.89 15.60
C GLU A 173 -31.79 3.10 15.48
N GLN A 174 -30.48 2.87 15.26
CA GLN A 174 -29.50 3.94 15.09
C GLN A 174 -29.77 4.79 13.85
N SER A 175 -30.18 4.15 12.74
CA SER A 175 -30.55 4.86 11.52
C SER A 175 -31.76 5.77 11.74
N TRP A 176 -32.79 5.31 12.44
CA TRP A 176 -33.95 6.13 12.79
C TRP A 176 -33.61 7.26 13.78
N ALA A 177 -32.74 6.99 14.73
CA ALA A 177 -32.26 8.00 15.68
C ALA A 177 -31.47 9.09 14.94
N GLY A 178 -30.55 8.69 14.07
CA GLY A 178 -29.76 9.60 13.24
C GLY A 178 -30.60 10.44 12.27
N LEU A 179 -31.63 9.83 11.69
CA LEU A 179 -32.55 10.54 10.81
C LEU A 179 -33.34 11.61 11.57
N ARG A 180 -33.93 11.25 12.73
CA ARG A 180 -34.66 12.20 13.59
C ARG A 180 -33.78 13.35 14.08
N TRP A 181 -32.50 13.08 14.32
CA TRP A 181 -31.54 14.11 14.74
C TRP A 181 -31.19 15.07 13.59
N ARG A 182 -31.07 14.57 12.36
CA ARG A 182 -30.65 15.38 11.20
C ARG A 182 -31.76 16.17 10.53
N LEU A 183 -32.99 15.70 10.62
CA LEU A 183 -34.12 16.32 9.93
C LEU A 183 -35.04 17.09 10.89
N PRO A 184 -35.36 18.36 10.60
CA PRO A 184 -36.34 19.13 11.37
C PRO A 184 -37.69 18.42 11.43
N ARG A 185 -38.38 18.52 12.58
CA ARG A 185 -39.68 17.88 12.82
C ARG A 185 -40.75 18.15 11.76
N SER A 186 -40.67 19.28 11.05
CA SER A 186 -41.62 19.67 9.98
C SER A 186 -41.59 18.77 8.75
N ASN A 187 -40.49 18.02 8.51
CA ASN A 187 -40.34 17.15 7.34
C ASN A 187 -40.55 15.66 7.69
N ALA A 188 -40.80 15.33 8.96
CA ALA A 188 -40.94 13.95 9.41
C ALA A 188 -42.18 13.23 8.84
N VAL A 189 -43.17 13.96 8.32
CA VAL A 189 -44.40 13.40 7.73
C VAL A 189 -44.14 12.88 6.32
N LEU A 190 -43.33 13.62 5.53
CA LEU A 190 -42.95 13.21 4.15
C LEU A 190 -42.04 11.99 4.10
N LEU A 191 -41.31 11.74 5.19
CA LEU A 191 -40.37 10.63 5.27
C LEU A 191 -41.01 9.29 5.69
N ARG A 192 -42.25 9.28 6.22
CA ARG A 192 -42.90 8.04 6.66
C ARG A 192 -43.24 7.10 5.49
N ASP A 193 -43.63 7.65 4.34
CA ASP A 193 -44.06 6.85 3.20
C ASP A 193 -42.91 6.49 2.26
N ASP A 194 -42.01 7.41 1.96
CA ASP A 194 -40.88 7.18 1.05
C ASP A 194 -39.74 6.38 1.68
N ILE A 195 -39.38 6.66 2.93
CA ILE A 195 -38.28 5.94 3.60
C ILE A 195 -38.70 4.54 4.03
N GLY A 196 -39.99 4.32 4.35
CA GLY A 196 -40.53 2.98 4.58
C GLY A 196 -40.39 2.07 3.36
N GLY A 197 -40.50 2.65 2.14
CA GLY A 197 -40.26 1.98 0.87
C GLY A 197 -38.76 1.76 0.58
N HIS A 198 -37.93 2.75 0.90
CA HIS A 198 -36.47 2.69 0.69
C HIS A 198 -35.79 1.79 1.72
N ALA A 199 -36.16 1.87 2.98
CA ALA A 199 -35.66 0.95 4.04
C ALA A 199 -36.04 -0.51 3.77
N ARG A 200 -37.22 -0.77 3.20
CA ARG A 200 -37.62 -2.10 2.74
C ARG A 200 -36.84 -2.55 1.51
N ARG A 201 -36.47 -1.66 0.59
CA ARG A 201 -35.61 -1.97 -0.56
C ARG A 201 -34.18 -2.24 -0.14
N VAL A 202 -33.60 -1.46 0.77
CA VAL A 202 -32.26 -1.68 1.32
C VAL A 202 -32.20 -2.96 2.15
N ALA A 203 -33.20 -3.22 3.00
CA ALA A 203 -33.29 -4.51 3.73
C ALA A 203 -33.48 -5.70 2.76
N GLY A 204 -34.29 -5.56 1.73
CA GLY A 204 -34.46 -6.57 0.69
C GLY A 204 -33.24 -6.79 -0.19
N CYS A 205 -32.37 -5.79 -0.39
CA CYS A 205 -31.05 -5.93 -1.02
C CYS A 205 -30.09 -6.68 -0.08
N PHE A 206 -30.12 -6.42 1.21
CA PHE A 206 -29.30 -7.12 2.22
C PHE A 206 -29.68 -8.61 2.36
N GLU A 207 -30.96 -8.94 2.34
CA GLU A 207 -31.42 -10.33 2.37
C GLU A 207 -31.12 -11.08 1.06
N ARG A 208 -31.19 -10.39 -0.08
CA ARG A 208 -30.79 -10.95 -1.38
C ARG A 208 -29.29 -11.06 -1.58
N GLY A 209 -28.49 -10.21 -0.95
CA GLY A 209 -27.02 -10.26 -0.98
C GLY A 209 -26.44 -11.52 -0.30
N LYS A 210 -27.23 -12.25 0.50
CA LYS A 210 -26.88 -13.59 1.01
C LYS A 210 -26.97 -14.70 -0.03
N GLN A 211 -27.52 -14.43 -1.22
CA GLN A 211 -27.72 -15.43 -2.28
C GLN A 211 -27.09 -15.11 -3.63
N ILE A 212 -26.48 -13.92 -3.85
CA ILE A 212 -26.05 -13.55 -5.21
C ILE A 212 -24.72 -12.83 -5.17
N GLY A 213 -23.69 -13.48 -5.69
CA GLY A 213 -22.50 -12.84 -6.25
C GLY A 213 -22.81 -12.16 -7.60
N LYS A 214 -23.73 -11.19 -7.64
CA LYS A 214 -23.99 -10.30 -8.79
C LYS A 214 -24.59 -8.99 -8.28
N ILE A 215 -23.74 -7.96 -8.18
CA ILE A 215 -24.15 -6.56 -8.02
C ILE A 215 -24.27 -5.94 -9.43
N ASP A 216 -25.16 -6.45 -10.25
CA ASP A 216 -25.47 -5.84 -11.54
C ASP A 216 -26.97 -5.82 -11.78
N GLN A 217 -27.73 -5.12 -10.95
CA GLN A 217 -29.10 -4.68 -11.25
C GLN A 217 -29.74 -4.05 -10.00
N CYS A 218 -29.41 -2.82 -9.72
CA CYS A 218 -30.26 -1.90 -8.98
C CYS A 218 -30.36 -0.62 -9.83
N ASP A 219 -31.29 -0.61 -10.77
CA ASP A 219 -31.86 0.59 -11.36
C ASP A 219 -32.79 1.30 -10.34
#